data_e07f9f71d5c696421d9f089687a8fd55
#
_entry.id   e07f9f71d5c696421d9f089687a8fd55
#
_cell.length_a   1.000
_cell.length_b   1.000
_cell.length_c   1.000
_cell.angle_alpha   90.00
_cell.angle_beta   90.00
_cell.angle_gamma   90.00
#
_symmetry.space_group_name_H-M   'P 1'
#
loop_
_entity.id
_entity.type
_entity.pdbx_description
1 polymer ?
#
loop_
_entity_poly.entity_id
_entity_poly.type
_entity_poly.pdbx_seq_one_letter_code
_entity_poly.pdbx_strand_id
1 'polypeptide(L)'
;MASVSIPEGISSIGAKAFAGCPNLKDVFCRAANVPQTGGNAFQETNVASATLHVPDASTNSYHESAPWSEFGTIKGLSGEELKVNKCETPTIAYTDGELQFSCATEGAEFVSRISDEDIKEYNDSKVKLNVTYNISVYATAAGYENSDAATATLCWIETEPKSEELPDDVTELKAYSVLIQSKDGQITIQGVADKAKVEVYTIGGVEAGSGIATNGTVTINTSMNSGEIAIVKIGGKSVKIVVK
;
A
#
# COMPACT_ATOMS: atom_id res chain seq x y z
N MET A 1 -8.58 -21.41 3.44
CA MET A 1 -9.16 -20.17 4.02
C MET A 1 -9.97 -20.59 5.23
N ALA A 2 -9.73 -19.98 6.41
CA ALA A 2 -10.43 -20.35 7.66
C ALA A 2 -11.55 -19.35 8.02
N SER A 3 -11.45 -18.11 7.59
CA SER A 3 -12.43 -17.05 7.85
C SER A 3 -12.60 -16.18 6.61
N VAL A 4 -13.77 -15.56 6.44
CA VAL A 4 -14.09 -14.59 5.39
C VAL A 4 -14.95 -13.48 5.94
N SER A 5 -14.70 -12.25 5.47
CA SER A 5 -15.50 -11.07 5.80
C SER A 5 -16.19 -10.54 4.54
N ILE A 6 -17.51 -10.38 4.62
CA ILE A 6 -18.37 -9.83 3.57
C ILE A 6 -18.89 -8.48 4.08
N PRO A 7 -18.51 -7.36 3.43
CA PRO A 7 -18.90 -6.01 3.85
C PRO A 7 -20.41 -5.75 3.81
N GLU A 8 -20.87 -4.71 4.50
CA GLU A 8 -22.29 -4.34 4.60
C GLU A 8 -22.94 -4.00 3.25
N GLY A 9 -22.22 -3.41 2.32
CA GLY A 9 -22.72 -2.98 1.01
C GLY A 9 -22.91 -4.09 -0.03
N ILE A 10 -22.60 -5.34 0.29
CA ILE A 10 -22.70 -6.45 -0.64
C ILE A 10 -24.15 -6.90 -0.76
N SER A 11 -24.68 -6.89 -2.00
CA SER A 11 -26.02 -7.34 -2.35
C SER A 11 -26.07 -8.69 -3.05
N SER A 12 -24.92 -9.18 -3.56
CA SER A 12 -24.86 -10.47 -4.23
C SER A 12 -23.51 -11.15 -4.08
N ILE A 13 -23.52 -12.49 -4.02
CA ILE A 13 -22.38 -13.38 -4.00
C ILE A 13 -22.39 -14.19 -5.29
N GLY A 14 -21.31 -14.18 -6.04
CA GLY A 14 -21.20 -14.90 -7.30
C GLY A 14 -21.29 -16.41 -7.17
N ALA A 15 -21.57 -17.10 -8.28
CA ALA A 15 -21.56 -18.55 -8.34
C ALA A 15 -20.18 -19.10 -7.90
N LYS A 16 -20.19 -20.12 -7.04
CA LYS A 16 -18.97 -20.79 -6.52
C LYS A 16 -17.97 -19.87 -5.80
N ALA A 17 -18.37 -18.68 -5.35
CA ALA A 17 -17.47 -17.71 -4.73
C ALA A 17 -16.68 -18.27 -3.54
N PHE A 18 -17.27 -19.18 -2.77
CA PHE A 18 -16.66 -19.85 -1.60
C PHE A 18 -16.70 -21.37 -1.75
N ALA A 19 -16.70 -21.88 -2.99
CA ALA A 19 -16.67 -23.31 -3.22
C ALA A 19 -15.28 -23.91 -2.89
N GLY A 20 -15.25 -25.16 -2.41
CA GLY A 20 -14.01 -25.86 -2.12
C GLY A 20 -13.21 -25.27 -0.97
N CYS A 21 -13.86 -24.69 0.04
CA CYS A 21 -13.24 -24.14 1.24
C CYS A 21 -13.44 -25.05 2.46
N PRO A 22 -12.79 -26.24 2.55
CA PRO A 22 -13.06 -27.25 3.59
C PRO A 22 -12.69 -26.77 5.00
N ASN A 23 -11.83 -25.78 5.14
CA ASN A 23 -11.35 -25.28 6.42
C ASN A 23 -12.09 -24.00 6.85
N LEU A 24 -13.15 -23.57 6.16
CA LEU A 24 -13.93 -22.38 6.51
C LEU A 24 -14.67 -22.64 7.82
N LYS A 25 -14.39 -21.80 8.83
CA LYS A 25 -14.97 -21.88 10.18
C LYS A 25 -15.89 -20.72 10.49
N ASP A 26 -15.52 -19.53 10.02
CA ASP A 26 -16.23 -18.29 10.32
C ASP A 26 -16.51 -17.49 9.06
N VAL A 27 -17.77 -17.05 8.91
CA VAL A 27 -18.19 -16.13 7.85
C VAL A 27 -18.82 -14.92 8.52
N PHE A 28 -18.21 -13.76 8.39
CA PHE A 28 -18.73 -12.49 8.86
C PHE A 28 -19.44 -11.78 7.72
N CYS A 29 -20.77 -11.85 7.67
CA CYS A 29 -21.56 -11.14 6.67
C CYS A 29 -22.26 -9.94 7.33
N ARG A 30 -21.76 -8.73 7.05
CA ARG A 30 -22.27 -7.49 7.66
C ARG A 30 -23.42 -6.86 6.89
N ALA A 31 -23.87 -7.48 5.81
CA ALA A 31 -25.01 -7.00 5.03
C ALA A 31 -26.31 -7.08 5.86
N ALA A 32 -26.98 -5.96 6.04
CA ALA A 32 -28.28 -5.90 6.72
C ALA A 32 -29.39 -6.60 5.92
N ASN A 33 -29.28 -6.57 4.59
CA ASN A 33 -30.13 -7.34 3.68
C ASN A 33 -29.39 -8.58 3.22
N VAL A 34 -30.01 -9.74 3.28
CA VAL A 34 -29.40 -11.01 2.90
C VAL A 34 -28.93 -10.95 1.44
N PRO A 35 -27.63 -11.11 1.15
CA PRO A 35 -27.14 -11.09 -0.21
C PRO A 35 -27.69 -12.27 -1.03
N GLN A 36 -28.06 -12.00 -2.27
CA GLN A 36 -28.41 -13.08 -3.20
C GLN A 36 -27.18 -13.92 -3.52
N THR A 37 -27.31 -15.24 -3.54
CA THR A 37 -26.23 -16.15 -3.86
C THR A 37 -26.42 -16.76 -5.24
N GLY A 38 -25.35 -16.71 -6.06
CA GLY A 38 -25.28 -17.47 -7.28
C GLY A 38 -25.22 -18.98 -7.02
N GLY A 39 -25.51 -19.78 -8.04
CA GLY A 39 -25.55 -21.24 -7.90
C GLY A 39 -24.26 -21.81 -7.29
N ASN A 40 -24.42 -22.70 -6.31
CA ASN A 40 -23.33 -23.42 -5.68
C ASN A 40 -22.27 -22.52 -5.02
N ALA A 41 -22.67 -21.37 -4.45
CA ALA A 41 -21.76 -20.40 -3.82
C ALA A 41 -20.85 -21.03 -2.76
N PHE A 42 -21.36 -22.00 -1.98
CA PHE A 42 -20.61 -22.75 -0.95
C PHE A 42 -20.44 -24.24 -1.29
N GLN A 43 -20.44 -24.62 -2.56
CA GLN A 43 -20.28 -26.02 -2.97
C GLN A 43 -18.96 -26.60 -2.40
N GLU A 44 -19.02 -27.84 -1.88
CA GLU A 44 -17.86 -28.53 -1.28
C GLU A 44 -17.24 -27.78 -0.07
N THR A 45 -18.00 -26.85 0.53
CA THR A 45 -17.65 -26.16 1.77
C THR A 45 -18.55 -26.68 2.87
N ASN A 46 -17.97 -27.15 3.99
CA ASN A 46 -18.76 -27.67 5.12
C ASN A 46 -19.34 -26.53 5.96
N VAL A 47 -20.37 -25.83 5.44
CA VAL A 47 -21.03 -24.74 6.13
C VAL A 47 -21.77 -25.18 7.39
N ALA A 48 -22.19 -26.46 7.46
CA ALA A 48 -22.83 -27.03 8.63
C ALA A 48 -21.92 -27.09 9.88
N SER A 49 -20.60 -26.99 9.71
CA SER A 49 -19.64 -26.90 10.81
C SER A 49 -19.09 -25.47 11.01
N ALA A 50 -19.54 -24.51 10.21
CA ALA A 50 -19.10 -23.12 10.27
C ALA A 50 -20.11 -22.24 11.00
N THR A 51 -19.63 -21.13 11.56
CA THR A 51 -20.44 -20.08 12.15
C THR A 51 -20.60 -18.93 11.16
N LEU A 52 -21.85 -18.52 10.94
CA LEU A 52 -22.20 -17.31 10.20
C LEU A 52 -22.49 -16.20 11.22
N HIS A 53 -21.73 -15.11 11.10
CA HIS A 53 -21.91 -13.91 11.91
C HIS A 53 -22.61 -12.85 11.06
N VAL A 54 -23.78 -12.36 11.47
CA VAL A 54 -24.62 -11.41 10.73
C VAL A 54 -25.12 -10.29 11.65
N PRO A 55 -25.57 -9.14 11.13
CA PRO A 55 -26.17 -8.11 11.98
C PRO A 55 -27.32 -8.68 12.85
N ASP A 56 -27.32 -8.36 14.13
CA ASP A 56 -28.27 -8.92 15.11
C ASP A 56 -29.72 -8.78 14.65
N ALA A 57 -30.06 -7.60 14.11
CA ALA A 57 -31.40 -7.33 13.59
C ALA A 57 -31.79 -8.17 12.35
N SER A 58 -30.81 -8.80 11.69
CA SER A 58 -31.01 -9.56 10.44
C SER A 58 -30.94 -11.08 10.62
N THR A 59 -30.65 -11.57 11.82
CA THR A 59 -30.46 -13.02 12.09
C THR A 59 -31.62 -13.86 11.58
N ASN A 60 -32.86 -13.44 11.80
CA ASN A 60 -34.05 -14.18 11.34
C ASN A 60 -34.09 -14.28 9.81
N SER A 61 -33.78 -13.19 9.11
CA SER A 61 -33.78 -13.19 7.63
C SER A 61 -32.72 -14.15 7.05
N TYR A 62 -31.57 -14.29 7.71
CA TYR A 62 -30.53 -15.24 7.31
C TYR A 62 -30.91 -16.69 7.64
N HIS A 63 -31.63 -16.94 8.75
CA HIS A 63 -32.19 -18.26 9.08
C HIS A 63 -33.21 -18.75 8.05
N GLU A 64 -33.94 -17.83 7.42
CA GLU A 64 -35.00 -18.14 6.45
C GLU A 64 -34.48 -18.20 5.00
N SER A 65 -33.22 -17.85 4.74
CA SER A 65 -32.70 -17.71 3.38
C SER A 65 -31.61 -18.75 3.07
N ALA A 66 -31.88 -19.69 2.16
CA ALA A 66 -30.85 -20.61 1.64
C ALA A 66 -29.85 -19.85 0.70
N PRO A 67 -28.57 -20.20 0.68
CA PRO A 67 -27.88 -21.24 1.48
C PRO A 67 -27.40 -20.78 2.86
N TRP A 68 -27.71 -19.56 3.28
CA TRP A 68 -27.28 -19.01 4.55
C TRP A 68 -27.87 -19.76 5.77
N SER A 69 -29.09 -20.28 5.64
CA SER A 69 -29.75 -21.11 6.65
C SER A 69 -29.09 -22.49 6.87
N GLU A 70 -28.14 -22.89 6.02
CA GLU A 70 -27.44 -24.17 6.09
C GLU A 70 -26.21 -24.10 7.02
N PHE A 71 -25.84 -22.93 7.50
CA PHE A 71 -24.75 -22.77 8.47
C PHE A 71 -25.11 -23.41 9.81
N GLY A 72 -24.15 -24.11 10.42
CA GLY A 72 -24.36 -24.82 11.67
C GLY A 72 -24.70 -23.91 12.85
N THR A 73 -24.23 -22.69 12.82
CA THR A 73 -24.55 -21.64 13.79
C THR A 73 -24.71 -20.29 13.08
N ILE A 74 -25.77 -19.56 13.39
CA ILE A 74 -25.94 -18.17 12.98
C ILE A 74 -25.91 -17.31 14.23
N LYS A 75 -24.96 -16.38 14.33
CA LYS A 75 -24.72 -15.51 15.49
C LYS A 75 -24.93 -14.05 15.10
N GLY A 76 -25.69 -13.31 15.92
CA GLY A 76 -25.86 -11.88 15.77
C GLY A 76 -24.58 -11.11 16.11
N LEU A 77 -24.28 -10.07 15.33
CA LEU A 77 -23.25 -9.07 15.58
C LEU A 77 -23.93 -7.77 16.02
N SER A 78 -23.46 -7.14 17.07
CA SER A 78 -24.01 -5.89 17.59
C SER A 78 -22.91 -4.85 17.87
N GLY A 79 -23.26 -3.57 17.81
CA GLY A 79 -22.38 -2.47 18.21
C GLY A 79 -21.01 -2.50 17.54
N GLU A 80 -19.96 -2.61 18.33
CA GLU A 80 -18.57 -2.62 17.85
C GLU A 80 -18.22 -3.84 16.98
N GLU A 81 -18.92 -4.98 17.16
CA GLU A 81 -18.68 -6.19 16.35
C GLU A 81 -19.13 -6.02 14.89
N LEU A 82 -20.03 -5.07 14.62
CA LEU A 82 -20.43 -4.70 13.25
C LEU A 82 -19.39 -3.82 12.56
N LYS A 83 -18.57 -3.12 13.31
CA LYS A 83 -17.51 -2.30 12.75
C LYS A 83 -16.38 -3.20 12.24
N VAL A 84 -16.08 -3.08 10.98
CA VAL A 84 -14.86 -3.67 10.43
C VAL A 84 -13.71 -2.72 10.75
N ASN A 85 -12.78 -3.17 11.57
CA ASN A 85 -11.54 -2.44 11.73
C ASN A 85 -10.78 -2.52 10.41
N LYS A 86 -10.34 -1.38 9.92
CA LYS A 86 -9.46 -1.29 8.75
C LYS A 86 -8.02 -1.61 9.20
N CYS A 87 -7.29 -2.36 8.39
CA CYS A 87 -5.86 -2.53 8.64
C CYS A 87 -5.16 -1.17 8.67
N GLU A 88 -4.19 -1.02 9.53
CA GLU A 88 -3.30 0.13 9.52
C GLU A 88 -2.51 0.20 8.22
N THR A 89 -2.28 1.41 7.72
CA THR A 89 -1.51 1.62 6.50
C THR A 89 -0.07 1.16 6.71
N PRO A 90 0.49 0.31 5.82
CA PRO A 90 1.85 -0.17 5.97
C PRO A 90 2.88 0.96 5.91
N THR A 91 4.01 0.73 6.55
CA THR A 91 5.22 1.53 6.34
C THR A 91 6.13 0.84 5.32
N ILE A 92 6.85 1.64 4.55
CA ILE A 92 7.82 1.20 3.55
C ILE A 92 9.19 1.68 4.00
N ALA A 93 10.16 0.77 4.08
CA ALA A 93 11.56 1.07 4.34
C ALA A 93 12.43 0.41 3.28
N TYR A 94 13.60 1.00 3.04
CA TYR A 94 14.63 0.41 2.19
C TYR A 94 15.97 0.47 2.92
N THR A 95 16.52 -0.70 3.23
CA THR A 95 17.75 -0.84 3.99
C THR A 95 18.57 -2.01 3.42
N ASP A 96 19.86 -1.82 3.26
CA ASP A 96 20.81 -2.85 2.80
C ASP A 96 20.40 -3.57 1.51
N GLY A 97 19.77 -2.87 0.58
CA GLY A 97 19.36 -3.42 -0.71
C GLY A 97 17.98 -4.08 -0.70
N GLU A 98 17.26 -4.09 0.44
CA GLU A 98 15.97 -4.76 0.60
C GLU A 98 14.84 -3.77 0.92
N LEU A 99 13.70 -3.97 0.25
CA LEU A 99 12.43 -3.33 0.60
C LEU A 99 11.79 -4.09 1.76
N GLN A 100 11.42 -3.37 2.81
CA GLN A 100 10.76 -3.92 3.98
C GLN A 100 9.40 -3.24 4.18
N PHE A 101 8.37 -4.04 4.46
CA PHE A 101 7.04 -3.58 4.80
C PHE A 101 6.71 -3.97 6.24
N SER A 102 6.12 -3.05 6.99
CA SER A 102 5.61 -3.35 8.33
C SER A 102 4.25 -2.69 8.57
N CYS A 103 3.44 -3.30 9.43
CA CYS A 103 2.11 -2.82 9.78
C CYS A 103 1.84 -3.11 11.26
N ALA A 104 1.12 -2.22 11.94
CA ALA A 104 0.75 -2.42 13.35
C ALA A 104 -0.41 -3.41 13.54
N THR A 105 -1.16 -3.73 12.48
CA THR A 105 -2.24 -4.73 12.53
C THR A 105 -1.65 -6.13 12.72
N GLU A 106 -2.05 -6.83 13.77
CA GLU A 106 -1.60 -8.19 14.05
C GLU A 106 -2.03 -9.16 12.95
N GLY A 107 -1.12 -10.03 12.50
CA GLY A 107 -1.39 -11.01 11.43
C GLY A 107 -1.55 -10.38 10.05
N ALA A 108 -1.09 -9.13 9.85
CA ALA A 108 -1.16 -8.48 8.55
C ALA A 108 -0.24 -9.16 7.53
N GLU A 109 -0.80 -9.40 6.35
CA GLU A 109 -0.08 -9.79 5.13
C GLU A 109 0.00 -8.60 4.18
N PHE A 110 1.01 -8.57 3.30
CA PHE A 110 1.24 -7.45 2.41
C PHE A 110 0.98 -7.81 0.96
N VAL A 111 0.21 -6.96 0.27
CA VAL A 111 0.03 -7.04 -1.18
C VAL A 111 0.73 -5.84 -1.80
N SER A 112 1.85 -6.09 -2.48
CA SER A 112 2.68 -5.04 -3.08
C SER A 112 2.62 -5.09 -4.61
N ARG A 113 2.71 -3.92 -5.21
CA ARG A 113 2.94 -3.71 -6.63
C ARG A 113 4.15 -2.81 -6.79
N ILE A 114 5.14 -3.30 -7.51
CA ILE A 114 6.37 -2.56 -7.82
C ILE A 114 6.44 -2.45 -9.34
N SER A 115 6.56 -1.23 -9.83
CA SER A 115 6.76 -0.94 -11.26
C SER A 115 8.00 -0.08 -11.42
N ASP A 116 8.74 -0.32 -12.47
CA ASP A 116 9.91 0.44 -12.88
C ASP A 116 9.56 1.42 -14.00
N GLU A 117 10.23 2.55 -13.98
CA GLU A 117 10.25 3.50 -15.09
C GLU A 117 11.69 3.70 -15.52
N ASP A 118 11.98 3.30 -16.75
CA ASP A 118 13.25 3.59 -17.40
C ASP A 118 13.22 5.01 -17.97
N ILE A 119 13.92 5.93 -17.33
CA ILE A 119 14.12 7.26 -17.89
C ILE A 119 15.38 7.22 -18.75
N LYS A 120 15.19 7.40 -20.07
CA LYS A 120 16.28 7.50 -21.03
C LYS A 120 16.50 8.97 -21.38
N GLU A 121 17.59 9.54 -20.90
CA GLU A 121 18.04 10.84 -21.35
C GLU A 121 19.07 10.65 -22.48
N TYR A 122 18.76 11.20 -23.65
CA TYR A 122 19.64 11.18 -24.81
C TYR A 122 20.37 12.53 -24.91
N ASN A 123 21.67 12.47 -24.94
CA ASN A 123 22.49 13.62 -25.28
C ASN A 123 23.56 13.19 -26.30
N ASP A 124 23.33 13.53 -27.56
CA ASP A 124 24.19 13.18 -28.71
C ASP A 124 24.50 11.68 -28.84
N SER A 125 25.68 11.25 -28.45
CA SER A 125 26.14 9.86 -28.54
C SER A 125 26.05 9.09 -27.19
N LYS A 126 25.51 9.70 -26.11
CA LYS A 126 25.46 9.11 -24.78
C LYS A 126 24.01 8.93 -24.35
N VAL A 127 23.73 7.77 -23.78
CA VAL A 127 22.42 7.46 -23.16
C VAL A 127 22.65 7.35 -21.68
N LYS A 128 21.96 8.18 -20.88
CA LYS A 128 21.93 8.05 -19.42
C LYS A 128 20.71 7.24 -19.04
N LEU A 129 20.92 6.10 -18.37
CA LEU A 129 19.87 5.25 -17.87
C LEU A 129 19.65 5.59 -16.38
N ASN A 130 18.44 5.99 -16.02
CA ASN A 130 18.01 6.15 -14.63
C ASN A 130 16.85 5.18 -14.40
N VAL A 131 16.97 4.34 -13.40
CA VAL A 131 15.88 3.44 -12.97
C VAL A 131 15.20 4.04 -11.76
N THR A 132 13.90 4.14 -11.82
CA THR A 132 13.04 4.59 -10.71
C THR A 132 11.98 3.54 -10.48
N TYR A 133 11.81 3.08 -9.24
CA TYR A 133 10.77 2.15 -8.85
C TYR A 133 9.64 2.88 -8.14
N ASN A 134 8.42 2.70 -8.63
CA ASN A 134 7.21 3.12 -7.95
C ASN A 134 6.65 1.93 -7.17
N ILE A 135 6.49 2.12 -5.87
CA ILE A 135 6.09 1.09 -4.92
C ILE A 135 4.71 1.46 -4.38
N SER A 136 3.81 0.50 -4.38
CA SER A 136 2.51 0.60 -3.73
C SER A 136 2.28 -0.68 -2.93
N VAL A 137 1.89 -0.57 -1.67
CA VAL A 137 1.63 -1.71 -0.79
C VAL A 137 0.44 -1.42 0.11
N TYR A 138 -0.43 -2.40 0.31
CA TYR A 138 -1.48 -2.35 1.31
C TYR A 138 -1.44 -3.62 2.17
N ALA A 139 -1.97 -3.51 3.38
CA ALA A 139 -2.06 -4.61 4.33
C ALA A 139 -3.44 -5.27 4.28
N THR A 140 -3.47 -6.57 4.47
CA THR A 140 -4.67 -7.39 4.63
C THR A 140 -4.54 -8.22 5.90
N ALA A 141 -5.63 -8.40 6.64
CA ALA A 141 -5.66 -9.32 7.77
C ALA A 141 -7.04 -9.97 7.88
N ALA A 142 -7.12 -11.17 8.46
CA ALA A 142 -8.38 -11.86 8.66
C ALA A 142 -9.29 -11.06 9.61
N GLY A 143 -10.52 -10.77 9.20
CA GLY A 143 -11.48 -9.98 9.98
C GLY A 143 -11.32 -8.47 9.88
N TYR A 144 -10.40 -7.98 9.06
CA TYR A 144 -10.18 -6.55 8.80
C TYR A 144 -10.51 -6.20 7.34
N GLU A 145 -10.86 -4.94 7.10
CA GLU A 145 -10.80 -4.37 5.76
C GLU A 145 -9.34 -4.11 5.36
N ASN A 146 -9.06 -4.16 4.07
CA ASN A 146 -7.74 -3.81 3.56
C ASN A 146 -7.39 -2.37 3.96
N SER A 147 -6.11 -2.14 4.25
CA SER A 147 -5.63 -0.79 4.53
C SER A 147 -5.69 0.12 3.29
N ASP A 148 -5.51 1.41 3.51
CA ASP A 148 -5.07 2.30 2.43
C ASP A 148 -3.70 1.89 1.94
N ALA A 149 -3.42 2.18 0.66
CA ALA A 149 -2.12 1.88 0.10
C ALA A 149 -1.08 2.92 0.54
N ALA A 150 0.04 2.44 1.09
CA ALA A 150 1.25 3.22 1.20
C ALA A 150 1.97 3.25 -0.15
N THR A 151 2.54 4.40 -0.50
CA THR A 151 3.28 4.57 -1.75
C THR A 151 4.65 5.18 -1.50
N ALA A 152 5.64 4.77 -2.29
CA ALA A 152 6.98 5.33 -2.27
C ALA A 152 7.59 5.32 -3.66
N THR A 153 8.57 6.19 -3.89
CA THR A 153 9.44 6.18 -5.06
C THR A 153 10.87 5.91 -4.60
N LEU A 154 11.49 4.87 -5.13
CA LEU A 154 12.89 4.50 -4.88
C LEU A 154 13.70 4.81 -6.12
N CYS A 155 14.77 5.58 -5.97
CA CYS A 155 15.69 5.93 -7.05
C CYS A 155 17.14 5.94 -6.54
N TRP A 156 18.10 5.95 -7.48
CA TRP A 156 19.52 6.06 -7.17
C TRP A 156 20.05 7.40 -7.63
N ILE A 157 20.80 8.04 -6.76
CA ILE A 157 21.47 9.31 -7.03
C ILE A 157 22.97 9.05 -7.05
N GLU A 158 23.59 9.31 -8.20
CA GLU A 158 25.05 9.28 -8.33
C GLU A 158 25.64 10.52 -7.66
N THR A 159 26.66 10.38 -6.85
CA THR A 159 27.46 11.50 -6.38
C THR A 159 28.41 11.93 -7.50
N GLU A 160 28.41 13.23 -7.84
CA GLU A 160 29.50 13.75 -8.66
C GLU A 160 30.81 13.61 -7.87
N PRO A 161 31.88 13.09 -8.48
CA PRO A 161 33.18 13.10 -7.83
C PRO A 161 33.58 14.56 -7.55
N LYS A 162 33.82 14.90 -6.29
CA LYS A 162 34.48 16.14 -5.97
C LYS A 162 35.81 16.13 -6.67
N SER A 163 36.06 17.12 -7.53
CA SER A 163 37.36 17.36 -8.16
C SER A 163 38.38 17.85 -7.13
N GLU A 164 38.84 16.98 -6.27
CA GLU A 164 40.10 17.12 -5.58
C GLU A 164 41.02 16.07 -6.11
N GLU A 165 42.14 16.54 -6.66
CA GLU A 165 43.22 15.76 -7.29
C GLU A 165 43.52 14.49 -6.48
N LEU A 166 43.08 13.35 -6.97
CA LEU A 166 43.52 12.04 -6.49
C LEU A 166 44.42 11.42 -7.57
N PRO A 167 45.59 10.89 -7.19
CA PRO A 167 46.45 10.18 -8.10
C PRO A 167 45.76 8.89 -8.51
N ASP A 168 45.60 8.72 -9.81
CA ASP A 168 45.50 7.50 -10.61
C ASP A 168 44.96 6.26 -9.90
N ASP A 169 43.69 6.27 -9.44
CA ASP A 169 42.99 5.05 -9.11
C ASP A 169 41.47 5.24 -9.27
N VAL A 170 40.83 4.23 -9.82
CA VAL A 170 39.41 4.08 -10.20
C VAL A 170 38.48 4.92 -9.36
N THR A 171 37.91 5.98 -9.93
CA THR A 171 36.79 6.73 -9.31
C THR A 171 35.56 5.84 -9.21
N GLU A 172 35.34 5.21 -8.06
CA GLU A 172 34.08 4.57 -7.74
C GLU A 172 32.98 5.64 -7.75
N LEU A 173 32.12 5.60 -8.75
CA LEU A 173 30.83 6.32 -8.73
C LEU A 173 29.99 5.72 -7.61
N LYS A 174 29.94 6.37 -6.45
CA LYS A 174 29.05 5.96 -5.38
C LYS A 174 27.64 6.46 -5.68
N ALA A 175 26.77 5.54 -6.09
CA ALA A 175 25.36 5.77 -6.14
C ALA A 175 24.76 5.42 -4.76
N TYR A 176 23.90 6.26 -4.23
CA TYR A 176 23.13 5.97 -3.03
C TYR A 176 21.63 5.97 -3.36
N SER A 177 20.91 5.07 -2.68
CA SER A 177 19.47 4.92 -2.84
C SER A 177 18.72 5.98 -2.05
N VAL A 178 17.68 6.54 -2.64
CA VAL A 178 16.80 7.52 -2.02
C VAL A 178 15.36 7.00 -2.08
N LEU A 179 14.71 6.93 -0.93
CA LEU A 179 13.30 6.59 -0.80
C LEU A 179 12.50 7.87 -0.56
N ILE A 180 11.54 8.15 -1.43
CA ILE A 180 10.68 9.34 -1.37
C ILE A 180 9.25 8.88 -1.11
N GLN A 181 8.64 9.40 -0.05
CA GLN A 181 7.26 9.13 0.35
C GLN A 181 6.49 10.44 0.44
N SER A 182 5.22 10.42 0.06
CA SER A 182 4.31 11.55 0.20
C SER A 182 3.07 11.12 0.97
N LYS A 183 2.69 11.91 1.97
CA LYS A 183 1.49 11.70 2.77
C LYS A 183 1.00 13.03 3.34
N ASP A 184 -0.29 13.32 3.19
CA ASP A 184 -0.97 14.47 3.81
C ASP A 184 -0.26 15.83 3.54
N GLY A 185 0.21 16.06 2.30
CA GLY A 185 0.94 17.28 1.93
C GLY A 185 2.38 17.34 2.42
N GLN A 186 2.88 16.30 3.06
CA GLN A 186 4.28 16.16 3.43
C GLN A 186 5.02 15.24 2.45
N ILE A 187 6.25 15.61 2.13
CA ILE A 187 7.17 14.77 1.35
C ILE A 187 8.37 14.45 2.25
N THR A 188 8.55 13.16 2.54
CA THR A 188 9.67 12.65 3.32
C THR A 188 10.65 11.94 2.40
N ILE A 189 11.90 12.33 2.47
CA ILE A 189 13.00 11.78 1.67
C ILE A 189 14.04 11.17 2.62
N GLN A 190 14.37 9.91 2.41
CA GLN A 190 15.35 9.14 3.19
C GLN A 190 16.49 8.68 2.30
N GLY A 191 17.68 8.50 2.85
CA GLY A 191 18.87 8.06 2.14
C GLY A 191 19.66 9.19 1.48
N VAL A 192 19.35 10.46 1.77
CA VAL A 192 20.12 11.61 1.27
C VAL A 192 21.34 11.90 2.14
N ALA A 193 22.38 12.52 1.57
CA ALA A 193 23.54 12.93 2.33
C ALA A 193 23.16 13.93 3.45
N ASP A 194 23.82 13.83 4.60
CA ASP A 194 23.62 14.81 5.69
C ASP A 194 23.91 16.24 5.21
N LYS A 195 23.08 17.20 5.63
CA LYS A 195 23.12 18.59 5.17
C LYS A 195 22.81 18.81 3.67
N ALA A 196 22.39 17.78 2.94
CA ALA A 196 21.92 17.97 1.56
C ALA A 196 20.69 18.90 1.54
N LYS A 197 20.69 19.86 0.63
CA LYS A 197 19.50 20.68 0.35
C LYS A 197 18.58 19.90 -0.60
N VAL A 198 17.33 19.83 -0.23
CA VAL A 198 16.26 19.25 -1.05
C VAL A 198 15.21 20.33 -1.33
N GLU A 199 14.82 20.44 -2.57
CA GLU A 199 13.84 21.40 -3.05
C GLU A 199 12.69 20.66 -3.75
N VAL A 200 11.46 21.12 -3.53
CA VAL A 200 10.26 20.56 -4.16
C VAL A 200 9.63 21.64 -5.03
N TYR A 201 9.34 21.29 -6.27
CA TYR A 201 8.72 22.18 -7.24
C TYR A 201 7.43 21.57 -7.78
N THR A 202 6.50 22.41 -8.14
CA THR A 202 5.37 22.04 -8.98
C THR A 202 5.84 21.73 -10.41
N ILE A 203 5.02 21.06 -11.22
CA ILE A 203 5.32 20.83 -12.65
C ILE A 203 5.51 22.13 -13.44
N GLY A 204 4.94 23.25 -12.96
CA GLY A 204 5.13 24.59 -13.52
C GLY A 204 6.42 25.29 -13.09
N GLY A 205 7.28 24.64 -12.30
CA GLY A 205 8.56 25.17 -11.83
C GLY A 205 8.45 26.12 -10.63
N VAL A 206 7.30 26.21 -9.99
CA VAL A 206 7.14 26.99 -8.76
C VAL A 206 7.62 26.19 -7.56
N GLU A 207 8.47 26.77 -6.71
CA GLU A 207 8.92 26.12 -5.48
C GLU A 207 7.74 25.91 -4.53
N ALA A 208 7.50 24.65 -4.15
CA ALA A 208 6.44 24.24 -3.24
C ALA A 208 6.95 24.00 -1.80
N GLY A 209 8.27 23.91 -1.64
CA GLY A 209 8.93 23.75 -0.35
C GLY A 209 10.38 23.34 -0.50
N SER A 210 11.14 23.48 0.58
CA SER A 210 12.53 23.05 0.64
C SER A 210 12.94 22.70 2.07
N GLY A 211 14.03 21.95 2.20
CA GLY A 211 14.57 21.52 3.49
C GLY A 211 16.01 21.07 3.40
N ILE A 212 16.63 20.90 4.56
CA ILE A 212 18.00 20.41 4.72
C ILE A 212 17.93 19.06 5.44
N ALA A 213 18.59 18.06 4.88
CA ALA A 213 18.61 16.74 5.47
C ALA A 213 19.42 16.71 6.80
N THR A 214 18.88 15.97 7.75
CA THR A 214 19.51 15.69 9.04
C THR A 214 19.50 14.17 9.26
N ASN A 215 20.63 13.60 9.55
CA ASN A 215 20.78 12.14 9.70
C ASN A 215 20.20 11.35 8.51
N GLY A 216 20.47 11.83 7.31
CA GLY A 216 20.04 11.15 6.07
C GLY A 216 18.56 11.30 5.72
N THR A 217 17.79 12.13 6.44
CA THR A 217 16.36 12.31 6.23
C THR A 217 15.98 13.78 6.18
N VAL A 218 15.00 14.12 5.33
CA VAL A 218 14.35 15.43 5.32
C VAL A 218 12.86 15.26 5.10
N THR A 219 12.04 16.03 5.85
CA THR A 219 10.60 16.13 5.67
C THR A 219 10.26 17.57 5.28
N ILE A 220 9.55 17.73 4.18
CA ILE A 220 9.18 19.01 3.59
C ILE A 220 7.67 19.10 3.57
N ASN A 221 7.12 20.12 4.23
CA ASN A 221 5.70 20.46 4.14
C ASN A 221 5.48 21.20 2.81
N THR A 222 4.49 20.79 2.04
CA THR A 222 4.11 21.42 0.79
C THR A 222 2.66 21.87 0.83
N SER A 223 2.30 22.84 0.00
CA SER A 223 0.90 23.24 -0.23
C SER A 223 0.25 22.48 -1.39
N MET A 224 0.88 21.40 -1.86
CA MET A 224 0.41 20.61 -2.98
C MET A 224 -0.71 19.67 -2.56
N ASN A 225 -1.66 19.45 -3.47
CA ASN A 225 -2.78 18.56 -3.26
C ASN A 225 -2.46 17.12 -3.69
N SER A 226 -3.20 16.16 -3.13
CA SER A 226 -3.14 14.77 -3.57
C SER A 226 -3.49 14.66 -5.06
N GLY A 227 -2.68 13.90 -5.80
CA GLY A 227 -2.79 13.73 -7.25
C GLY A 227 -1.93 14.69 -8.08
N GLU A 228 -1.38 15.76 -7.50
CA GLU A 228 -0.47 16.67 -8.20
C GLU A 228 0.91 16.03 -8.39
N ILE A 229 1.61 16.47 -9.44
CA ILE A 229 2.97 16.03 -9.70
C ILE A 229 3.96 16.99 -9.08
N ALA A 230 4.80 16.47 -8.19
CA ALA A 230 5.92 17.19 -7.62
C ALA A 230 7.24 16.79 -8.31
N ILE A 231 8.14 17.74 -8.45
CA ILE A 231 9.52 17.56 -8.88
C ILE A 231 10.40 17.73 -7.64
N VAL A 232 10.96 16.65 -7.15
CA VAL A 232 11.89 16.66 -6.01
C VAL A 232 13.30 16.77 -6.55
N LYS A 233 13.99 17.86 -6.19
CA LYS A 233 15.37 18.13 -6.59
C LYS A 233 16.31 17.87 -5.43
N ILE A 234 17.27 17.00 -5.64
CA ILE A 234 18.29 16.58 -4.66
C ILE A 234 19.66 16.76 -5.33
N GLY A 235 20.39 17.80 -4.93
CA GLY A 235 21.62 18.18 -5.63
C GLY A 235 21.36 18.51 -7.11
N GLY A 236 22.10 17.87 -8.01
CA GLY A 236 21.93 18.03 -9.46
C GLY A 236 20.82 17.21 -10.11
N LYS A 237 20.09 16.39 -9.35
CA LYS A 237 19.08 15.46 -9.88
C LYS A 237 17.66 15.83 -9.49
N SER A 238 16.73 15.51 -10.40
CA SER A 238 15.29 15.73 -10.20
C SER A 238 14.52 14.43 -10.37
N VAL A 239 13.60 14.16 -9.46
CA VAL A 239 12.72 12.99 -9.47
C VAL A 239 11.27 13.46 -9.48
N LYS A 240 10.45 12.91 -10.36
CA LYS A 240 9.00 13.16 -10.38
C LYS A 240 8.30 12.16 -9.48
N ILE A 241 7.39 12.66 -8.66
CA ILE A 241 6.52 11.85 -7.82
C ILE A 241 5.09 12.36 -7.92
N VAL A 242 4.12 11.51 -7.55
CA VAL A 242 2.73 11.92 -7.37
C VAL A 242 2.51 12.16 -5.88
N VAL A 243 2.02 13.35 -5.52
CA VAL A 243 1.66 13.73 -4.14
C VAL A 243 0.44 12.91 -3.69
N LYS A 244 0.43 12.46 -2.44
CA LYS A 244 -0.65 11.68 -1.82
C LYS A 244 -1.21 12.41 -0.61
#